data_46ead030e368f489f18774c78d654337
#
_entry.id   46ead030e368f489f18774c78d654337
#
_cell.length_a   1.000
_cell.length_b   1.000
_cell.length_c   1.000
_cell.angle_alpha   90.00
_cell.angle_beta   90.00
_cell.angle_gamma   90.00
#
_symmetry.space_group_name_H-M   'P 1'
#
loop_
_entity.id
_entity.type
_entity.pdbx_description
1 polymer ?
#
loop_
_entity_poly.entity_id
_entity_poly.type
_entity_poly.pdbx_seq_one_letter_code
_entity_poly.pdbx_strand_id
1 'polypeptide(L)'
;WYGVQPRLMNEPLPESALQGGLGSISYDYADNPTFMFQQPHNTIGMQNMQRFMEGRRWLHTNLWTGEHNEDGNDRNDAGRQLQGPRFNQSSCFNCHVNNGRSVAPTVRNQKLDTMAVRVGATGTDANGHYLPHPVYGQALQMNGRSVTTGAMQNWGNGAWVADFVTSTVSLADGTQVELRKATI
;
A
#
# COMPACT_ATOMS: atom_id res chain seq x y z
N TRP A 1 8.42 -8.55 8.29
CA TRP A 1 7.38 -9.38 7.74
C TRP A 1 6.42 -9.81 8.85
N TYR A 2 5.20 -9.28 8.83
CA TYR A 2 4.24 -9.52 9.90
C TYR A 2 3.03 -10.23 9.30
N GLY A 3 3.14 -11.50 9.07
CA GLY A 3 2.07 -12.28 8.52
C GLY A 3 2.29 -13.75 8.80
N VAL A 4 1.29 -14.52 8.50
CA VAL A 4 1.38 -15.96 8.53
C VAL A 4 2.45 -16.37 7.54
N GLN A 5 3.58 -16.86 8.04
CA GLN A 5 4.60 -17.46 7.19
C GLN A 5 4.29 -18.95 7.03
N PRO A 6 4.27 -19.46 5.81
CA PRO A 6 4.36 -20.89 5.63
C PRO A 6 5.67 -21.35 6.27
N ARG A 7 5.60 -22.18 7.29
CA ARG A 7 6.80 -22.69 7.96
C ARG A 7 7.62 -23.55 7.05
N LEU A 8 6.94 -24.47 6.38
CA LEU A 8 7.48 -25.33 5.33
C LEU A 8 6.41 -25.53 4.27
N MET A 9 6.80 -25.79 3.02
CA MET A 9 5.88 -26.00 1.89
C MET A 9 4.79 -27.05 2.13
N ASN A 10 5.03 -27.98 3.04
CA ASN A 10 4.13 -29.10 3.30
C ASN A 10 3.32 -28.97 4.60
N GLU A 11 3.50 -27.88 5.36
CA GLU A 11 2.71 -27.66 6.56
C GLU A 11 1.41 -26.92 6.23
N PRO A 12 0.28 -27.37 6.77
CA PRO A 12 -0.99 -26.66 6.59
C PRO A 12 -0.88 -25.26 7.21
N LEU A 13 -1.45 -24.29 6.51
CA LEU A 13 -1.59 -22.94 7.07
C LEU A 13 -2.47 -23.00 8.31
N PRO A 14 -2.20 -22.17 9.32
CA PRO A 14 -3.05 -22.10 10.50
C PRO A 14 -4.46 -21.62 10.09
N GLU A 15 -5.49 -22.11 10.77
CA GLU A 15 -6.88 -21.81 10.49
C GLU A 15 -7.16 -20.30 10.46
N SER A 16 -6.46 -19.53 11.30
CA SER A 16 -6.53 -18.06 11.32
C SER A 16 -6.12 -17.39 9.99
N ALA A 17 -5.36 -18.07 9.13
CA ALA A 17 -5.00 -17.60 7.80
C ALA A 17 -6.04 -17.97 6.74
N LEU A 18 -6.97 -18.86 7.06
CA LEU A 18 -7.98 -19.42 6.15
C LEU A 18 -9.36 -18.79 6.36
N GLN A 19 -9.45 -17.49 6.55
CA GLN A 19 -10.73 -16.80 6.81
C GLN A 19 -11.79 -17.01 5.71
N GLY A 20 -11.36 -17.28 4.48
CA GLY A 20 -12.21 -17.66 3.35
C GLY A 20 -12.21 -19.19 3.08
N GLY A 21 -11.75 -20.02 4.04
CA GLY A 21 -11.54 -21.44 3.84
C GLY A 21 -10.44 -21.73 2.81
N LEU A 22 -10.50 -22.89 2.17
CA LEU A 22 -9.54 -23.29 1.13
C LEU A 22 -9.53 -22.37 -0.09
N GLY A 23 -10.58 -21.55 -0.28
CA GLY A 23 -10.61 -20.53 -1.31
C GLY A 23 -9.69 -19.35 -1.07
N SER A 24 -9.17 -19.17 0.15
CA SER A 24 -8.25 -18.08 0.50
C SER A 24 -6.82 -18.28 -0.03
N ILE A 25 -6.52 -19.45 -0.60
CA ILE A 25 -5.19 -19.82 -1.05
C ILE A 25 -5.24 -20.24 -2.52
N SER A 26 -4.28 -19.78 -3.32
CA SER A 26 -3.98 -20.37 -4.61
C SER A 26 -2.72 -21.24 -4.48
N TYR A 27 -2.82 -22.49 -4.86
CA TYR A 27 -1.69 -23.42 -4.79
C TYR A 27 -0.55 -23.05 -5.73
N ASP A 28 -0.84 -22.31 -6.80
CA ASP A 28 0.17 -21.94 -7.80
C ASP A 28 1.22 -20.96 -7.27
N TYR A 29 0.91 -20.24 -6.18
CA TYR A 29 1.79 -19.24 -5.60
C TYR A 29 2.02 -19.45 -4.09
N ALA A 30 1.56 -20.54 -3.53
CA ALA A 30 1.63 -20.79 -2.10
C ALA A 30 3.07 -20.93 -1.57
N ASP A 31 4.01 -21.27 -2.44
CA ASP A 31 5.44 -21.39 -2.15
C ASP A 31 6.17 -20.03 -2.14
N ASN A 32 5.58 -18.98 -2.69
CA ASN A 32 6.19 -17.66 -2.69
C ASN A 32 5.31 -16.63 -1.98
N PRO A 33 5.57 -16.38 -0.68
CA PRO A 33 4.79 -15.45 0.12
C PRO A 33 4.81 -14.00 -0.41
N THR A 34 5.79 -13.64 -1.24
CA THR A 34 5.89 -12.33 -1.88
C THR A 34 4.69 -12.04 -2.79
N PHE A 35 4.15 -13.07 -3.42
CA PHE A 35 3.04 -12.95 -4.38
C PHE A 35 1.67 -13.35 -3.80
N MET A 36 1.60 -13.63 -2.51
CA MET A 36 0.38 -14.11 -1.86
C MET A 36 -0.84 -13.21 -2.13
N PHE A 37 -0.68 -11.89 -2.10
CA PHE A 37 -1.77 -10.95 -2.32
C PHE A 37 -2.03 -10.60 -3.80
N GLN A 38 -1.24 -11.16 -4.71
CA GLN A 38 -1.45 -10.97 -6.15
C GLN A 38 -2.35 -12.06 -6.76
N GLN A 39 -2.82 -12.99 -5.95
CA GLN A 39 -3.57 -14.14 -6.38
C GLN A 39 -5.07 -13.87 -6.40
N PRO A 40 -5.78 -14.32 -7.44
CA PRO A 40 -7.22 -14.39 -7.39
C PRO A 40 -7.65 -15.52 -6.44
N HIS A 41 -8.83 -15.39 -5.86
CA HIS A 41 -9.45 -16.45 -5.10
C HIS A 41 -9.76 -17.66 -5.98
N ASN A 42 -9.49 -18.89 -5.54
CA ASN A 42 -9.65 -20.11 -6.36
C ASN A 42 -11.06 -20.33 -6.90
N THR A 43 -12.08 -19.80 -6.22
CA THR A 43 -13.49 -19.96 -6.60
C THR A 43 -14.05 -18.74 -7.34
N ILE A 44 -13.17 -17.85 -7.84
CA ILE A 44 -13.61 -16.54 -8.39
C ILE A 44 -14.45 -16.68 -9.66
N GLY A 45 -14.32 -17.77 -10.43
CA GLY A 45 -14.98 -17.97 -11.71
C GLY A 45 -14.42 -17.10 -12.85
N MET A 46 -14.62 -17.53 -14.10
CA MET A 46 -14.00 -16.93 -15.28
C MET A 46 -14.34 -15.44 -15.47
N GLN A 47 -15.60 -15.06 -15.29
CA GLN A 47 -16.03 -13.66 -15.47
C GLN A 47 -15.41 -12.72 -14.43
N ASN A 48 -15.33 -13.19 -13.20
CA ASN A 48 -14.71 -12.41 -12.14
C ASN A 48 -13.17 -12.44 -12.21
N MET A 49 -12.58 -13.51 -12.77
CA MET A 49 -11.15 -13.56 -13.07
C MET A 49 -10.75 -12.43 -14.00
N GLN A 50 -11.50 -12.20 -15.08
CA GLN A 50 -11.23 -11.08 -15.99
C GLN A 50 -11.26 -9.74 -15.24
N ARG A 51 -12.29 -9.50 -14.42
CA ARG A 51 -12.39 -8.27 -13.60
C ARG A 51 -11.23 -8.12 -12.61
N PHE A 52 -10.80 -9.23 -12.01
CA PHE A 52 -9.64 -9.24 -11.14
C PHE A 52 -8.37 -8.83 -11.89
N MET A 53 -8.13 -9.39 -13.08
CA MET A 53 -6.96 -9.06 -13.90
C MET A 53 -6.99 -7.60 -14.38
N GLU A 54 -8.16 -7.09 -14.76
CA GLU A 54 -8.34 -5.68 -15.10
C GLU A 54 -8.05 -4.77 -13.90
N GLY A 55 -8.58 -5.11 -12.73
CA GLY A 55 -8.31 -4.38 -11.48
C GLY A 55 -6.83 -4.40 -11.10
N ARG A 56 -6.18 -5.56 -11.24
CA ARG A 56 -4.75 -5.69 -11.04
C ARG A 56 -3.96 -4.82 -12.01
N ARG A 57 -4.34 -4.79 -13.28
CA ARG A 57 -3.73 -3.92 -14.28
C ARG A 57 -3.80 -2.45 -13.86
N TRP A 58 -4.96 -1.98 -13.39
CA TRP A 58 -5.09 -0.61 -12.87
C TRP A 58 -4.22 -0.34 -11.65
N LEU A 59 -4.15 -1.27 -10.71
CA LEU A 59 -3.33 -1.15 -9.50
C LEU A 59 -1.84 -0.95 -9.84
N HIS A 60 -1.37 -1.63 -10.88
CA HIS A 60 0.00 -1.62 -11.34
C HIS A 60 0.32 -0.51 -12.36
N THR A 61 -0.69 0.20 -12.85
CA THR A 61 -0.52 1.26 -13.84
C THR A 61 0.07 2.53 -13.20
N ASN A 62 1.11 3.05 -13.82
CA ASN A 62 1.59 4.40 -13.54
C ASN A 62 0.59 5.42 -14.10
N LEU A 63 -0.07 6.18 -13.24
CA LEU A 63 -1.15 7.11 -13.60
C LEU A 63 -0.66 8.37 -14.35
N TRP A 64 0.62 8.51 -14.59
CA TRP A 64 1.18 9.55 -15.46
C TRP A 64 1.54 9.02 -16.83
N THR A 65 2.30 7.91 -16.90
CA THR A 65 2.81 7.36 -18.16
C THR A 65 1.88 6.33 -18.78
N GLY A 66 1.03 5.69 -18.00
CA GLY A 66 0.21 4.53 -18.40
C GLY A 66 0.99 3.22 -18.38
N GLU A 67 2.28 3.23 -18.07
CA GLU A 67 3.11 2.04 -18.05
C GLU A 67 2.76 1.11 -16.88
N HIS A 68 2.86 -0.17 -17.12
CA HIS A 68 2.74 -1.19 -16.10
C HIS A 68 4.08 -1.37 -15.38
N ASN A 69 4.08 -1.67 -14.08
CA ASN A 69 5.32 -1.83 -13.32
C ASN A 69 5.98 -3.21 -13.46
N GLU A 70 5.33 -4.14 -14.13
CA GLU A 70 5.87 -5.45 -14.48
C GLU A 70 6.14 -5.49 -15.98
N ASP A 71 7.33 -5.94 -16.35
CA ASP A 71 7.75 -6.05 -17.74
C ASP A 71 6.84 -6.98 -18.56
N GLY A 72 6.75 -6.72 -19.85
CA GLY A 72 5.96 -7.51 -20.79
C GLY A 72 4.46 -7.20 -20.80
N ASN A 73 3.98 -6.29 -19.95
CA ASN A 73 2.60 -5.83 -20.00
C ASN A 73 2.45 -4.59 -20.87
N ASP A 74 1.39 -4.56 -21.67
CA ASP A 74 1.07 -3.41 -22.50
C ASP A 74 0.74 -2.18 -21.68
N ARG A 75 1.09 -1.02 -22.21
CA ARG A 75 0.72 0.26 -21.62
C ARG A 75 -0.81 0.40 -21.54
N ASN A 76 -1.29 0.88 -20.40
CA ASN A 76 -2.68 1.22 -20.20
C ASN A 76 -2.93 2.69 -20.56
N ASP A 77 -3.29 2.96 -21.81
CA ASP A 77 -3.52 4.32 -22.28
C ASP A 77 -4.68 5.03 -21.58
N ALA A 78 -5.67 4.29 -21.11
CA ALA A 78 -6.78 4.84 -20.31
C ALA A 78 -6.32 5.34 -18.93
N GLY A 79 -5.21 4.81 -18.41
CA GLY A 79 -4.59 5.23 -17.15
C GLY A 79 -3.61 6.39 -17.28
N ARG A 80 -3.32 6.80 -18.51
CA ARG A 80 -2.32 7.84 -18.77
C ARG A 80 -2.85 9.23 -18.42
N GLN A 81 -1.99 10.06 -17.79
CA GLN A 81 -2.28 11.46 -17.43
C GLN A 81 -3.48 11.64 -16.46
N LEU A 82 -3.81 10.61 -15.70
CA LEU A 82 -4.80 10.71 -14.63
C LEU A 82 -4.22 11.26 -13.32
N GLN A 83 -2.89 11.29 -13.20
CA GLN A 83 -2.23 11.84 -12.02
C GLN A 83 -2.31 13.36 -12.02
N GLY A 84 -2.78 13.92 -10.92
CA GLY A 84 -2.76 15.36 -10.69
C GLY A 84 -1.34 15.93 -10.46
N PRO A 85 -1.21 17.25 -10.36
CA PRO A 85 0.08 17.91 -10.15
C PRO A 85 0.69 17.65 -8.76
N ARG A 86 -0.11 17.21 -7.81
CA ARG A 86 0.32 16.81 -6.46
C ARG A 86 -0.17 15.40 -6.18
N PHE A 87 0.69 14.58 -5.62
CA PHE A 87 0.41 13.15 -5.39
C PHE A 87 1.37 12.56 -4.34
N ASN A 88 1.02 11.43 -3.78
CA ASN A 88 1.93 10.66 -2.92
C ASN A 88 2.75 9.66 -3.74
N GLN A 89 2.08 8.88 -4.60
CA GLN A 89 2.74 7.89 -5.46
C GLN A 89 2.14 7.89 -6.87
N SER A 90 2.91 7.40 -7.84
CA SER A 90 2.49 7.37 -9.24
C SER A 90 1.57 6.21 -9.59
N SER A 91 1.51 5.18 -8.78
CA SER A 91 0.61 4.03 -8.92
C SER A 91 0.08 3.59 -7.57
N CYS A 92 -1.02 2.86 -7.57
CA CYS A 92 -1.54 2.25 -6.35
C CYS A 92 -0.57 1.20 -5.79
N PHE A 93 0.12 0.47 -6.68
CA PHE A 93 1.10 -0.55 -6.33
C PHE A 93 2.23 -0.02 -5.46
N ASN A 94 2.67 1.23 -5.66
CA ASN A 94 3.76 1.81 -4.88
C ASN A 94 3.42 1.97 -3.39
N CYS A 95 2.14 2.11 -3.05
CA CYS A 95 1.66 2.05 -1.66
C CYS A 95 1.19 0.64 -1.27
N HIS A 96 0.62 -0.10 -2.21
CA HIS A 96 0.13 -1.46 -2.04
C HIS A 96 1.13 -2.46 -2.63
N VAL A 97 2.35 -2.47 -2.06
CA VAL A 97 3.45 -3.31 -2.54
C VAL A 97 3.03 -4.77 -2.62
N ASN A 98 3.26 -5.40 -3.75
CA ASN A 98 2.83 -6.77 -4.08
C ASN A 98 1.33 -7.01 -3.81
N ASN A 99 0.50 -6.01 -4.11
CA ASN A 99 -0.95 -5.99 -3.87
C ASN A 99 -1.34 -6.10 -2.38
N GLY A 100 -0.39 -5.95 -1.50
CA GLY A 100 -0.57 -5.98 -0.04
C GLY A 100 -0.70 -4.59 0.56
N ARG A 101 0.07 -4.35 1.60
CA ARG A 101 0.15 -3.07 2.32
C ARG A 101 1.50 -2.41 2.08
N SER A 102 1.58 -1.13 2.41
CA SER A 102 2.86 -0.41 2.41
C SER A 102 3.84 -1.04 3.39
N VAL A 103 5.12 -0.95 3.06
CA VAL A 103 6.19 -1.38 3.95
C VAL A 103 6.35 -0.35 5.06
N ALA A 104 6.37 -0.83 6.31
CA ALA A 104 6.61 0.04 7.46
C ALA A 104 8.01 0.67 7.37
N PRO A 105 8.19 1.93 7.81
CA PRO A 105 9.50 2.54 7.85
C PRO A 105 10.42 1.78 8.82
N THR A 106 11.67 1.61 8.44
CA THR A 106 12.65 0.83 9.20
C THR A 106 13.79 1.68 9.76
N VAL A 107 14.01 2.87 9.20
CA VAL A 107 15.08 3.79 9.60
C VAL A 107 14.52 5.14 10.02
N ARG A 108 15.25 5.82 10.92
CA ARG A 108 14.89 7.18 11.34
C ARG A 108 15.00 8.15 10.15
N ASN A 109 14.13 9.13 10.14
CA ASN A 109 14.00 10.13 9.06
C ASN A 109 13.68 9.54 7.68
N GLN A 110 13.23 8.30 7.61
CA GLN A 110 12.73 7.72 6.37
C GLN A 110 11.48 8.48 5.92
N LYS A 111 11.48 8.95 4.68
CA LYS A 111 10.30 9.58 4.07
C LYS A 111 9.17 8.57 3.95
N LEU A 112 7.97 8.96 4.40
CA LEU A 112 6.77 8.08 4.42
C LEU A 112 5.97 8.22 3.11
N ASP A 113 6.61 8.12 1.98
CA ASP A 113 6.01 8.32 0.66
C ASP A 113 5.07 7.17 0.22
N THR A 114 5.09 6.05 0.94
CA THR A 114 4.14 4.95 0.76
C THR A 114 2.94 5.00 1.71
N MET A 115 2.82 6.04 2.53
CA MET A 115 1.73 6.22 3.47
C MET A 115 0.88 7.44 3.07
N ALA A 116 -0.44 7.30 3.18
CA ALA A 116 -1.34 8.44 3.05
C ALA A 116 -1.55 9.08 4.42
N VAL A 117 -1.24 10.37 4.55
CA VAL A 117 -1.50 11.11 5.77
C VAL A 117 -2.67 12.05 5.57
N ARG A 118 -3.67 11.87 6.42
CA ARG A 118 -4.85 12.73 6.45
C ARG A 118 -4.64 13.88 7.43
N VAL A 119 -5.14 15.04 7.03
CA VAL A 119 -5.15 16.25 7.84
C VAL A 119 -6.55 16.84 7.86
N GLY A 120 -6.88 17.54 8.92
CA GLY A 120 -8.17 18.20 9.08
C GLY A 120 -8.06 19.43 9.96
N ALA A 121 -9.11 20.24 9.98
CA ALA A 121 -9.33 21.25 11.01
C ALA A 121 -9.98 20.61 12.25
N THR A 122 -9.90 21.30 13.37
CA THR A 122 -10.57 20.87 14.60
C THR A 122 -12.09 20.95 14.45
N GLY A 123 -12.79 19.90 14.86
CA GLY A 123 -14.25 19.81 14.84
C GLY A 123 -14.79 18.94 13.70
N THR A 124 -16.11 18.91 13.60
CA THR A 124 -16.86 18.14 12.60
C THR A 124 -17.93 19.03 11.95
N ASP A 125 -18.38 18.63 10.76
CA ASP A 125 -19.56 19.23 10.15
C ASP A 125 -20.87 18.76 10.80
N ALA A 126 -22.01 19.24 10.31
CA ALA A 126 -23.33 18.90 10.82
C ALA A 126 -23.68 17.39 10.71
N ASN A 127 -22.96 16.64 9.89
CA ASN A 127 -23.13 15.19 9.68
C ASN A 127 -22.09 14.37 10.48
N GLY A 128 -21.22 15.02 11.26
CA GLY A 128 -20.17 14.36 12.04
C GLY A 128 -18.90 14.04 11.26
N HIS A 129 -18.75 14.53 10.02
CA HIS A 129 -17.51 14.34 9.24
C HIS A 129 -16.44 15.33 9.69
N TYR A 130 -15.18 14.91 9.69
CA TYR A 130 -14.05 15.78 9.99
C TYR A 130 -13.94 16.91 8.97
N LEU A 131 -13.74 18.13 9.46
CA LEU A 131 -13.55 19.29 8.61
C LEU A 131 -12.21 19.22 7.87
N PRO A 132 -12.17 19.55 6.57
CA PRO A 132 -10.91 19.60 5.84
C PRO A 132 -10.03 20.72 6.39
N HIS A 133 -8.70 20.52 6.34
CA HIS A 133 -7.77 21.59 6.67
C HIS A 133 -7.90 22.74 5.65
N PRO A 134 -7.97 24.01 6.08
CA PRO A 134 -8.30 25.14 5.20
C PRO A 134 -7.28 25.38 4.08
N VAL A 135 -6.02 24.95 4.28
CA VAL A 135 -4.93 25.11 3.29
C VAL A 135 -4.65 23.81 2.53
N TYR A 136 -4.66 22.70 3.21
CA TYR A 136 -4.20 21.40 2.68
C TYR A 136 -5.34 20.46 2.26
N GLY A 137 -6.57 20.78 2.59
CA GLY A 137 -7.70 19.87 2.34
C GLY A 137 -7.68 18.68 3.30
N GLN A 138 -7.98 17.50 2.81
CA GLN A 138 -8.09 16.29 3.64
C GLN A 138 -6.86 15.40 3.64
N ALA A 139 -5.89 15.65 2.77
CA ALA A 139 -4.69 14.82 2.65
C ALA A 139 -3.49 15.65 2.20
N LEU A 140 -2.35 15.31 2.75
CA LEU A 140 -1.09 15.89 2.31
C LEU A 140 -0.49 15.03 1.20
N GLN A 141 0.08 15.72 0.22
CA GLN A 141 0.73 15.12 -0.94
C GLN A 141 2.22 15.45 -0.88
N MET A 142 3.08 14.44 -0.95
CA MET A 142 4.52 14.60 -0.75
C MET A 142 5.29 14.92 -2.03
N ASN A 143 4.70 14.63 -3.18
CA ASN A 143 5.34 14.80 -4.47
C ASN A 143 4.57 15.80 -5.34
N GLY A 144 5.27 16.40 -6.28
CA GLY A 144 4.71 17.30 -7.27
C GLY A 144 5.22 17.01 -8.67
N ARG A 145 4.44 17.40 -9.66
CA ARG A 145 4.79 17.30 -11.07
C ARG A 145 4.30 18.55 -11.82
N SER A 146 5.12 19.05 -12.72
CA SER A 146 4.71 20.10 -13.63
C SER A 146 3.67 19.57 -14.63
N VAL A 147 2.52 20.19 -14.70
CA VAL A 147 1.48 19.86 -15.69
C VAL A 147 1.89 20.23 -17.11
N THR A 148 2.83 21.17 -17.26
CA THR A 148 3.31 21.65 -18.56
C THR A 148 4.40 20.74 -19.13
N THR A 149 5.40 20.39 -18.31
CA THR A 149 6.59 19.67 -18.78
C THR A 149 6.59 18.20 -18.38
N GLY A 150 5.72 17.79 -17.46
CA GLY A 150 5.73 16.45 -16.87
C GLY A 150 6.89 16.18 -15.91
N ALA A 151 7.81 17.12 -15.76
CA ALA A 151 8.96 16.95 -14.88
C ALA A 151 8.56 16.83 -13.42
N MET A 152 9.20 15.90 -12.69
CA MET A 152 9.05 15.80 -11.25
C MET A 152 9.56 17.07 -10.58
N GLN A 153 8.81 17.55 -9.61
CA GLN A 153 9.14 18.72 -8.82
C GLN A 153 9.00 18.41 -7.34
N ASN A 154 9.86 18.98 -6.52
CA ASN A 154 9.87 18.77 -5.07
C ASN A 154 8.82 19.63 -4.34
N TRP A 155 7.64 19.78 -4.90
CA TRP A 155 6.60 20.60 -4.27
C TRP A 155 5.31 19.84 -4.05
N GLY A 156 5.39 18.90 -3.15
CA GLY A 156 4.21 18.46 -2.43
C GLY A 156 3.72 19.52 -1.44
N ASN A 157 2.72 19.18 -0.66
CA ASN A 157 2.24 20.05 0.41
C ASN A 157 3.13 19.98 1.66
N GLY A 158 3.95 18.94 1.77
CA GLY A 158 4.85 18.68 2.87
C GLY A 158 5.46 17.28 2.74
N ALA A 159 6.44 16.98 3.57
CA ALA A 159 7.03 15.66 3.68
C ALA A 159 6.92 15.16 5.12
N TRP A 160 6.64 13.88 5.26
CA TRP A 160 6.64 13.19 6.55
C TRP A 160 7.88 12.34 6.65
N VAL A 161 8.43 12.32 7.82
CA VAL A 161 9.53 11.43 8.15
C VAL A 161 9.17 10.65 9.40
N ALA A 162 9.55 9.38 9.43
CA ALA A 162 9.38 8.57 10.62
C ALA A 162 10.53 8.81 11.59
N ASP A 163 10.20 9.02 12.84
CA ASP A 163 11.11 8.82 13.96
C ASP A 163 10.62 7.64 14.81
N PHE A 164 11.49 7.05 15.61
CA PHE A 164 11.17 5.91 16.44
C PHE A 164 11.67 6.11 17.86
N VAL A 165 10.79 5.79 18.80
CA VAL A 165 11.19 5.54 20.18
C VAL A 165 11.19 4.03 20.37
N THR A 166 12.32 3.48 20.79
CA THR A 166 12.44 2.06 21.12
C THR A 166 12.21 1.82 22.58
N SER A 167 11.54 0.73 22.90
CA SER A 167 11.35 0.24 24.26
C SER A 167 11.47 -1.28 24.25
N THR A 168 11.99 -1.85 25.34
CA THR A 168 12.07 -3.30 25.50
C THR A 168 10.93 -3.76 26.39
N VAL A 169 10.22 -4.79 25.95
CA VAL A 169 9.14 -5.45 26.69
C VAL A 169 9.56 -6.89 26.96
N SER A 170 9.35 -7.32 28.20
CA SER A 170 9.53 -8.73 28.59
C SER A 170 8.21 -9.46 28.41
N LEU A 171 8.22 -10.53 27.64
CA LEU A 171 7.09 -11.44 27.52
C LEU A 171 6.98 -12.34 28.76
N ALA A 172 5.85 -13.05 28.89
CA ALA A 172 5.57 -13.91 30.05
C ALA A 172 6.57 -15.10 30.18
N ASP A 173 7.21 -15.50 29.08
CA ASP A 173 8.25 -16.52 29.03
C ASP A 173 9.67 -15.99 29.31
N GLY A 174 9.79 -14.68 29.65
CA GLY A 174 11.06 -14.01 29.86
C GLY A 174 11.76 -13.50 28.60
N THR A 175 11.23 -13.76 27.42
CA THR A 175 11.79 -13.27 26.16
C THR A 175 11.75 -11.75 26.11
N GLN A 176 12.89 -11.13 25.74
CA GLN A 176 12.97 -9.67 25.55
C GLN A 176 12.65 -9.33 24.09
N VAL A 177 11.67 -8.45 23.90
CA VAL A 177 11.26 -7.97 22.56
C VAL A 177 11.46 -6.46 22.48
N GLU A 178 12.21 -6.01 21.50
CA GLU A 178 12.33 -4.59 21.19
C GLU A 178 11.09 -4.13 20.40
N LEU A 179 10.39 -3.17 20.95
CA LEU A 179 9.26 -2.53 20.29
C LEU A 179 9.68 -1.15 19.80
N ARG A 180 9.23 -0.79 18.59
CA ARG A 180 9.42 0.53 18.02
C ARG A 180 8.08 1.25 17.92
N LYS A 181 7.97 2.37 18.61
CA LYS A 181 6.84 3.29 18.46
C LYS A 181 7.22 4.36 17.45
N ALA A 182 6.52 4.38 16.32
CA ALA A 182 6.72 5.44 15.34
C ALA A 182 6.11 6.77 15.83
N THR A 183 6.84 7.84 15.59
CA THR A 183 6.37 9.23 15.69
C THR A 183 6.52 9.90 14.33
N ILE A 184 5.59 10.76 13.97
CA ILE A 184 5.53 11.43 12.66
C ILE A 184 5.68 12.93 12.88
#